data_2024da63821b9a919f80cdd0e2e95285
#
_entry.id   2024da63821b9a919f80cdd0e2e95285
#
_cell.length_a   1.000
_cell.length_b   1.000
_cell.length_c   1.000
_cell.angle_alpha   90.00
_cell.angle_beta   90.00
_cell.angle_gamma   90.00
#
_symmetry.space_group_name_H-M   'P 1'
#
loop_
_entity.id
_entity.type
_entity.pdbx_description
1 polymer ?
#
loop_
_entity_poly.entity_id
_entity_poly.type
_entity_poly.pdbx_seq_one_letter_code
_entity_poly.pdbx_strand_id
1 'polypeptide(L)'
;WMDGIGPKENRPKMVNNNWGGTIEDNSFGTHEFLNLCEMLGCEPYISGNVGSGTVEELAKWVEYMTSDGDSPMANLRRKNGRDKAWKVKYLGVGNESWGCGGSMRPEYYADLYRRYSTYCRNYDGNHLFKIASGASDYDYNWTDVLMNRVGHRMQGLSLHYYTVTGWSGSKGAATQFNKDDYYWTMGKCLEMEDVIKKHCAIMDKYDKDKKIALLLDEWGTWWDEEPGTVRGHLYQQNTLRDAFVASLSLDVFHKYTDRLKMANIAQIVNVLQSMILTKDKDMVLTPTYYVFKMYKVHQDATYLPLDLTCEKMNVRDNRTVPMVSATASKNKNGVIHISLSNVDADNAQEITVNLPDVNAKKAIGEILTSANLTDYNSFEK
;
A
#
# COMPACT_ATOMS: atom_id res chain seq x y z
N TRP A 1 1.90 -5.05 21.13
CA TRP A 1 0.44 -5.06 20.95
C TRP A 1 -0.33 -5.04 22.27
N MET A 2 0.24 -5.60 23.33
CA MET A 2 -0.38 -5.62 24.66
C MET A 2 -0.70 -4.21 25.17
N ASP A 3 0.15 -3.23 24.86
CA ASP A 3 -0.04 -1.83 25.26
C ASP A 3 -1.24 -1.16 24.59
N GLY A 4 -1.72 -1.70 23.49
CA GLY A 4 -2.85 -1.17 22.72
C GLY A 4 -4.19 -1.88 22.96
N ILE A 5 -4.35 -2.62 24.07
CA ILE A 5 -5.61 -3.30 24.43
C ILE A 5 -6.09 -2.93 25.85
N GLY A 6 -7.34 -3.27 26.16
CA GLY A 6 -7.96 -2.89 27.44
C GLY A 6 -8.41 -1.43 27.49
N PRO A 7 -8.83 -0.94 28.67
CA PRO A 7 -9.30 0.43 28.87
C PRO A 7 -8.21 1.45 28.48
N LYS A 8 -8.57 2.45 27.69
CA LYS A 8 -7.61 3.43 27.13
C LYS A 8 -6.84 4.19 28.20
N GLU A 9 -7.49 4.52 29.28
CA GLU A 9 -6.91 5.24 30.44
C GLU A 9 -5.81 4.45 31.15
N ASN A 10 -5.76 3.13 30.96
CA ASN A 10 -4.77 2.24 31.57
C ASN A 10 -3.65 1.84 30.61
N ARG A 11 -3.72 2.28 29.33
CA ARG A 11 -2.70 1.92 28.34
C ARG A 11 -1.42 2.71 28.60
N PRO A 12 -0.25 2.05 28.61
CA PRO A 12 1.01 2.74 28.80
C PRO A 12 1.33 3.60 27.56
N LYS A 13 2.00 4.71 27.80
CA LYS A 13 2.58 5.52 26.72
C LYS A 13 3.90 4.91 26.26
N MET A 14 4.23 5.11 25.00
CA MET A 14 5.49 4.67 24.43
C MET A 14 6.19 5.80 23.66
N VAL A 15 7.51 5.68 23.53
CA VAL A 15 8.29 6.55 22.65
C VAL A 15 8.40 5.86 21.29
N ASN A 16 7.99 6.54 20.23
CA ASN A 16 8.23 6.08 18.87
C ASN A 16 9.66 6.43 18.46
N ASN A 17 10.59 5.52 18.70
CA ASN A 17 12.02 5.75 18.44
C ASN A 17 12.39 5.84 16.96
N ASN A 18 11.58 5.27 16.07
CA ASN A 18 11.87 5.27 14.64
C ASN A 18 11.29 6.51 13.93
N TRP A 19 10.22 7.10 14.47
CA TRP A 19 9.48 8.18 13.83
C TRP A 19 9.34 9.39 14.76
N GLY A 20 10.31 10.29 14.69
CA GLY A 20 10.27 11.58 15.36
C GLY A 20 10.50 11.57 16.87
N GLY A 21 10.62 10.44 17.53
CA GLY A 21 10.77 10.35 18.98
C GLY A 21 9.56 10.84 19.76
N THR A 22 8.39 10.84 19.15
CA THR A 22 7.13 11.30 19.77
C THR A 22 6.59 10.32 20.78
N ILE A 23 5.82 10.85 21.73
CA ILE A 23 5.12 10.03 22.72
C ILE A 23 3.75 9.63 22.15
N GLU A 24 3.52 8.33 22.03
CA GLU A 24 2.23 7.76 21.63
C GLU A 24 1.51 7.21 22.85
N ASP A 25 0.19 7.38 22.90
CA ASP A 25 -0.65 7.00 24.05
C ASP A 25 -1.34 5.64 23.88
N ASN A 26 -1.12 4.97 22.75
CA ASN A 26 -1.74 3.70 22.40
C ASN A 26 -3.28 3.73 22.39
N SER A 27 -3.88 4.91 22.21
CA SER A 27 -5.34 5.08 22.22
C SER A 27 -6.05 4.44 21.03
N PHE A 28 -5.31 4.17 19.93
CA PHE A 28 -5.79 3.45 18.76
C PHE A 28 -5.02 2.13 18.61
N GLY A 29 -5.58 1.06 19.14
CA GLY A 29 -4.96 -0.26 19.19
C GLY A 29 -5.77 -1.31 18.43
N THR A 30 -5.63 -2.58 18.86
CA THR A 30 -6.22 -3.75 18.19
C THR A 30 -7.74 -3.63 18.01
N HIS A 31 -8.47 -3.28 19.07
CA HIS A 31 -9.93 -3.18 19.03
C HIS A 31 -10.39 -2.05 18.09
N GLU A 32 -9.78 -0.88 18.23
CA GLU A 32 -10.13 0.29 17.43
C GLU A 32 -9.89 0.04 15.94
N PHE A 33 -8.73 -0.55 15.60
CA PHE A 33 -8.39 -0.84 14.21
C PHE A 33 -9.31 -1.91 13.59
N LEU A 34 -9.48 -3.04 14.26
CA LEU A 34 -10.29 -4.15 13.73
C LEU A 34 -11.78 -3.78 13.65
N ASN A 35 -12.30 -3.00 14.61
CA ASN A 35 -13.65 -2.47 14.54
C ASN A 35 -13.81 -1.46 13.40
N LEU A 36 -12.80 -0.62 13.13
CA LEU A 36 -12.81 0.27 11.96
C LEU A 36 -12.86 -0.54 10.66
N CYS A 37 -12.09 -1.62 10.54
CA CYS A 37 -12.15 -2.49 9.37
C CYS A 37 -13.55 -3.11 9.19
N GLU A 38 -14.19 -3.57 10.27
CA GLU A 38 -15.57 -4.08 10.21
C GLU A 38 -16.56 -3.00 9.78
N MET A 39 -16.45 -1.77 10.31
CA MET A 39 -17.32 -0.63 9.93
C MET A 39 -17.17 -0.26 8.45
N LEU A 40 -15.95 -0.33 7.92
CA LEU A 40 -15.65 -0.03 6.52
C LEU A 40 -15.95 -1.21 5.59
N GLY A 41 -16.16 -2.41 6.12
CA GLY A 41 -16.33 -3.63 5.34
C GLY A 41 -15.09 -4.05 4.58
N CYS A 42 -13.90 -3.78 5.12
CA CYS A 42 -12.62 -4.15 4.52
C CYS A 42 -11.90 -5.24 5.31
N GLU A 43 -11.05 -6.00 4.63
CA GLU A 43 -10.21 -7.03 5.25
C GLU A 43 -9.05 -6.37 6.03
N PRO A 44 -8.80 -6.75 7.27
CA PRO A 44 -7.63 -6.29 8.01
C PRO A 44 -6.35 -7.00 7.54
N TYR A 45 -5.26 -6.25 7.47
CA TYR A 45 -3.90 -6.75 7.32
C TYR A 45 -3.10 -6.34 8.55
N ILE A 46 -2.70 -7.30 9.36
CA ILE A 46 -1.98 -7.09 10.62
C ILE A 46 -0.52 -7.48 10.43
N SER A 47 0.40 -6.56 10.73
CA SER A 47 1.85 -6.82 10.71
C SER A 47 2.39 -7.05 12.11
N GLY A 48 3.03 -8.21 12.32
CA GLY A 48 3.65 -8.56 13.57
C GLY A 48 5.06 -8.00 13.73
N ASN A 49 5.44 -7.59 14.93
CA ASN A 49 6.78 -7.14 15.23
C ASN A 49 7.73 -8.34 15.40
N VAL A 50 8.60 -8.57 14.43
CA VAL A 50 9.66 -9.60 14.50
C VAL A 50 11.03 -9.02 14.82
N GLY A 51 11.15 -7.70 14.87
CA GLY A 51 12.40 -7.00 15.21
C GLY A 51 12.70 -7.03 16.70
N SER A 52 11.86 -6.39 17.50
CA SER A 52 11.99 -6.30 18.95
C SER A 52 11.01 -7.20 19.73
N GLY A 53 9.95 -7.70 19.06
CA GLY A 53 8.96 -8.59 19.65
C GLY A 53 9.43 -10.04 19.74
N THR A 54 8.65 -10.88 20.39
CA THR A 54 8.90 -12.31 20.56
C THR A 54 7.90 -13.15 19.76
N VAL A 55 8.29 -14.40 19.47
CA VAL A 55 7.40 -15.39 18.84
C VAL A 55 6.13 -15.59 19.64
N GLU A 56 6.26 -15.62 20.97
CA GLU A 56 5.14 -15.80 21.88
C GLU A 56 4.14 -14.64 21.81
N GLU A 57 4.64 -13.41 21.75
CA GLU A 57 3.79 -12.21 21.63
C GLU A 57 2.97 -12.24 20.35
N LEU A 58 3.57 -12.57 19.21
CA LEU A 58 2.82 -12.64 17.95
C LEU A 58 1.83 -13.80 17.95
N ALA A 59 2.21 -14.97 18.46
CA ALA A 59 1.31 -16.12 18.59
C ALA A 59 0.10 -15.81 19.47
N LYS A 60 0.32 -15.15 20.61
CA LYS A 60 -0.74 -14.70 21.51
C LYS A 60 -1.64 -13.63 20.89
N TRP A 61 -1.06 -12.73 20.08
CA TRP A 61 -1.87 -11.73 19.40
C TRP A 61 -2.81 -12.35 18.35
N VAL A 62 -2.31 -13.32 17.59
CA VAL A 62 -3.15 -14.09 16.66
C VAL A 62 -4.28 -14.82 17.39
N GLU A 63 -3.98 -15.50 18.52
CA GLU A 63 -4.99 -16.15 19.36
C GLU A 63 -6.01 -15.14 19.90
N TYR A 64 -5.55 -14.00 20.40
CA TYR A 64 -6.42 -12.91 20.90
C TYR A 64 -7.42 -12.44 19.85
N MET A 65 -6.95 -12.22 18.64
CA MET A 65 -7.79 -11.70 17.55
C MET A 65 -8.76 -12.74 16.98
N THR A 66 -8.34 -14.01 16.88
CA THR A 66 -9.00 -14.98 15.99
C THR A 66 -9.54 -16.23 16.66
N SER A 67 -9.28 -16.48 17.95
CA SER A 67 -9.83 -17.64 18.67
C SER A 67 -11.15 -17.32 19.36
N ASP A 68 -12.15 -18.17 19.17
CA ASP A 68 -13.43 -18.15 19.89
C ASP A 68 -13.51 -19.22 20.98
N GLY A 69 -12.47 -20.06 21.14
CA GLY A 69 -12.38 -21.11 22.15
C GLY A 69 -12.29 -20.57 23.58
N ASP A 70 -12.30 -21.50 24.56
CA ASP A 70 -11.99 -21.18 25.94
C ASP A 70 -10.48 -21.20 26.14
N SER A 71 -9.83 -20.11 25.81
CA SER A 71 -8.38 -19.96 25.89
C SER A 71 -7.98 -18.64 26.55
N PRO A 72 -6.76 -18.55 27.11
CA PRO A 72 -6.35 -17.35 27.85
C PRO A 72 -6.50 -16.05 27.06
N MET A 73 -6.10 -16.03 25.79
CA MET A 73 -6.16 -14.83 24.98
C MET A 73 -7.57 -14.51 24.48
N ALA A 74 -8.38 -15.53 24.13
CA ALA A 74 -9.80 -15.34 23.84
C ALA A 74 -10.57 -14.79 25.06
N ASN A 75 -10.27 -15.30 26.25
CA ASN A 75 -10.87 -14.82 27.50
C ASN A 75 -10.42 -13.39 27.82
N LEU A 76 -9.16 -13.04 27.56
CA LEU A 76 -8.68 -11.66 27.71
C LEU A 76 -9.38 -10.71 26.74
N ARG A 77 -9.62 -11.12 25.46
CA ARG A 77 -10.42 -10.32 24.52
C ARG A 77 -11.82 -10.06 25.05
N ARG A 78 -12.49 -11.10 25.55
CA ARG A 78 -13.84 -10.97 26.14
C ARG A 78 -13.84 -10.02 27.33
N LYS A 79 -12.86 -10.15 28.22
CA LYS A 79 -12.67 -9.22 29.36
C LYS A 79 -12.50 -7.78 28.89
N ASN A 80 -11.86 -7.57 27.75
CA ASN A 80 -11.66 -6.27 27.13
C ASN A 80 -12.87 -5.79 26.27
N GLY A 81 -14.04 -6.44 26.40
CA GLY A 81 -15.30 -5.98 25.84
C GLY A 81 -15.65 -6.51 24.44
N ARG A 82 -14.89 -7.48 23.92
CA ARG A 82 -15.20 -8.10 22.63
C ARG A 82 -15.45 -9.61 22.79
N ASP A 83 -16.69 -10.03 22.64
CA ASP A 83 -17.08 -11.44 22.82
C ASP A 83 -16.61 -12.31 21.65
N LYS A 84 -16.98 -11.96 20.43
CA LYS A 84 -16.63 -12.71 19.22
C LYS A 84 -15.26 -12.34 18.67
N ALA A 85 -14.52 -13.34 18.18
CA ALA A 85 -13.30 -13.13 17.43
C ALA A 85 -13.54 -12.28 16.17
N TRP A 86 -12.53 -11.57 15.75
CA TRP A 86 -12.52 -10.97 14.41
C TRP A 86 -12.08 -12.02 13.39
N LYS A 87 -12.40 -11.75 12.13
CA LYS A 87 -11.80 -12.45 11.01
C LYS A 87 -10.57 -11.66 10.55
N VAL A 88 -9.40 -12.25 10.72
CA VAL A 88 -8.14 -11.68 10.26
C VAL A 88 -7.53 -12.63 9.25
N LYS A 89 -7.61 -12.28 7.98
CA LYS A 89 -7.08 -13.09 6.91
C LYS A 89 -5.60 -12.85 6.70
N TYR A 90 -5.18 -11.59 6.60
CA TYR A 90 -3.82 -11.23 6.22
C TYR A 90 -2.96 -10.96 7.45
N LEU A 91 -1.86 -11.73 7.56
CA LEU A 91 -0.88 -11.61 8.63
C LEU A 91 0.52 -11.39 8.05
N GLY A 92 1.05 -10.19 8.20
CA GLY A 92 2.45 -9.87 7.94
C GLY A 92 3.33 -10.38 9.08
N VAL A 93 4.33 -11.18 8.76
CA VAL A 93 5.34 -11.65 9.71
C VAL A 93 6.55 -10.73 9.59
N GLY A 94 6.47 -9.57 10.21
CA GLY A 94 7.43 -8.47 10.11
C GLY A 94 6.99 -7.39 9.13
N ASN A 95 7.69 -6.28 9.16
CA ASN A 95 7.61 -5.16 8.23
C ASN A 95 8.98 -4.51 8.12
N GLU A 96 9.44 -4.19 6.90
CA GLU A 96 10.73 -3.55 6.63
C GLU A 96 11.91 -4.14 7.44
N SER A 97 11.95 -5.47 7.51
CA SER A 97 12.91 -6.18 8.37
C SER A 97 14.37 -5.94 7.97
N TRP A 98 14.62 -5.48 6.75
CA TRP A 98 15.91 -5.00 6.24
C TRP A 98 16.32 -3.63 6.82
N GLY A 99 15.36 -2.83 7.29
CA GLY A 99 15.53 -1.47 7.81
C GLY A 99 15.03 -1.33 9.24
N CYS A 100 14.08 -0.40 9.46
CA CYS A 100 13.53 -0.08 10.79
C CYS A 100 12.90 -1.28 11.51
N GLY A 101 12.45 -2.30 10.77
CA GLY A 101 11.91 -3.55 11.32
C GLY A 101 12.95 -4.54 11.83
N GLY A 102 14.23 -4.16 11.96
CA GLY A 102 15.25 -5.01 12.60
C GLY A 102 16.65 -4.99 11.98
N SER A 103 16.86 -4.27 10.88
CA SER A 103 18.16 -4.16 10.18
C SER A 103 18.81 -5.54 9.90
N MET A 104 18.00 -6.45 9.37
CA MET A 104 18.37 -7.86 9.20
C MET A 104 18.96 -8.12 7.82
N ARG A 105 19.77 -9.18 7.73
CA ARG A 105 20.11 -9.80 6.44
C ARG A 105 18.97 -10.74 6.02
N PRO A 106 18.76 -10.97 4.71
CA PRO A 106 17.64 -11.79 4.23
C PRO A 106 17.68 -13.23 4.76
N GLU A 107 18.86 -13.83 4.94
CA GLU A 107 19.00 -15.19 5.48
C GLU A 107 18.52 -15.26 6.94
N TYR A 108 18.89 -14.28 7.75
CA TYR A 108 18.48 -14.22 9.15
C TYR A 108 16.98 -13.99 9.27
N TYR A 109 16.42 -13.07 8.45
CA TYR A 109 14.98 -12.88 8.42
C TYR A 109 14.25 -14.13 7.94
N ALA A 110 14.74 -14.85 6.95
CA ALA A 110 14.15 -16.11 6.50
C ALA A 110 14.05 -17.14 7.64
N ASP A 111 15.08 -17.24 8.49
CA ASP A 111 15.06 -18.14 9.65
C ASP A 111 14.07 -17.65 10.72
N LEU A 112 13.98 -16.33 10.96
CA LEU A 112 12.97 -15.76 11.85
C LEU A 112 11.55 -15.97 11.31
N TYR A 113 11.31 -15.70 10.02
CA TYR A 113 10.00 -15.95 9.39
C TYR A 113 9.56 -17.38 9.58
N ARG A 114 10.47 -18.35 9.33
CA ARG A 114 10.22 -19.77 9.54
C ARG A 114 9.76 -20.05 10.97
N ARG A 115 10.44 -19.47 11.96
CA ARG A 115 10.15 -19.65 13.37
C ARG A 115 8.82 -19.01 13.75
N TYR A 116 8.62 -17.72 13.46
CA TYR A 116 7.39 -16.99 13.81
C TYR A 116 6.16 -17.57 13.12
N SER A 117 6.23 -17.84 11.82
CA SER A 117 5.10 -18.38 11.06
C SER A 117 4.65 -19.76 11.54
N THR A 118 5.55 -20.53 12.16
CA THR A 118 5.23 -21.86 12.74
C THR A 118 4.25 -21.75 13.89
N TYR A 119 4.35 -20.70 14.71
CA TYR A 119 3.52 -20.51 15.91
C TYR A 119 2.26 -19.68 15.67
N CYS A 120 2.16 -18.98 14.54
CA CYS A 120 0.92 -18.34 14.13
C CYS A 120 -0.05 -19.40 13.60
N ARG A 121 -0.98 -19.83 14.43
CA ARG A 121 -1.93 -20.91 14.15
C ARG A 121 -3.23 -20.38 13.58
N ASN A 122 -3.95 -21.23 12.85
CA ASN A 122 -5.33 -20.99 12.47
C ASN A 122 -6.23 -21.37 13.66
N TYR A 123 -7.17 -20.52 14.01
CA TYR A 123 -8.15 -20.76 15.07
C TYR A 123 -9.57 -20.71 14.50
N ASP A 124 -10.44 -21.60 14.96
CA ASP A 124 -11.90 -21.55 14.75
C ASP A 124 -12.35 -21.25 13.31
N GLY A 125 -11.67 -21.87 12.33
CA GLY A 125 -11.96 -21.69 10.91
C GLY A 125 -11.38 -20.38 10.32
N ASN A 126 -10.67 -19.58 11.09
CA ASN A 126 -9.91 -18.46 10.56
C ASN A 126 -8.59 -18.94 9.94
N HIS A 127 -8.46 -18.82 8.64
CA HIS A 127 -7.27 -19.24 7.90
C HIS A 127 -6.39 -18.03 7.58
N LEU A 128 -5.17 -18.03 8.13
CA LEU A 128 -4.20 -16.96 7.92
C LEU A 128 -3.54 -17.07 6.53
N PHE A 129 -3.54 -15.99 5.81
CA PHE A 129 -2.69 -15.74 4.65
C PHE A 129 -1.41 -15.06 5.17
N LYS A 130 -0.34 -15.83 5.33
CA LYS A 130 0.92 -15.35 5.93
C LYS A 130 1.80 -14.72 4.88
N ILE A 131 2.22 -13.49 5.16
CA ILE A 131 3.00 -12.66 4.25
C ILE A 131 4.39 -12.45 4.88
N ALA A 132 5.43 -12.75 4.13
CA ALA A 132 6.79 -12.43 4.53
C ALA A 132 7.12 -10.97 4.23
N SER A 133 7.85 -10.31 5.14
CA SER A 133 8.41 -8.98 4.91
C SER A 133 9.43 -9.07 3.75
N GLY A 134 9.07 -8.47 2.64
CA GLY A 134 9.82 -8.53 1.41
C GLY A 134 10.79 -7.36 1.24
N ALA A 135 11.24 -7.16 0.02
CA ALA A 135 12.27 -6.21 -0.36
C ALA A 135 11.79 -4.75 -0.37
N SER A 136 12.74 -3.83 -0.33
CA SER A 136 12.55 -2.46 -0.79
C SER A 136 13.16 -2.28 -2.17
N ASP A 137 12.42 -1.60 -3.05
CA ASP A 137 12.90 -1.17 -4.36
C ASP A 137 13.63 -2.28 -5.15
N TYR A 138 14.91 -2.11 -5.35
CA TYR A 138 15.77 -2.93 -6.22
C TYR A 138 16.51 -4.05 -5.47
N ASP A 139 16.18 -4.35 -4.21
CA ASP A 139 16.84 -5.45 -3.48
C ASP A 139 16.32 -6.82 -3.94
N TYR A 140 16.70 -7.19 -5.14
CA TYR A 140 16.35 -8.48 -5.75
C TYR A 140 16.94 -9.67 -5.00
N ASN A 141 18.09 -9.48 -4.33
CA ASN A 141 18.70 -10.52 -3.50
C ASN A 141 17.80 -10.92 -2.33
N TRP A 142 17.14 -9.94 -1.69
CA TRP A 142 16.19 -10.22 -0.62
C TRP A 142 15.07 -11.17 -1.08
N THR A 143 14.48 -10.88 -2.22
CA THR A 143 13.43 -11.73 -2.80
C THR A 143 13.94 -13.12 -3.18
N ASP A 144 15.12 -13.22 -3.81
CA ASP A 144 15.70 -14.51 -4.22
C ASP A 144 15.98 -15.40 -3.00
N VAL A 145 16.60 -14.85 -1.95
CA VAL A 145 16.91 -15.57 -0.72
C VAL A 145 15.64 -16.06 -0.02
N LEU A 146 14.62 -15.20 0.10
CA LEU A 146 13.37 -15.60 0.78
C LEU A 146 12.61 -16.67 -0.01
N MET A 147 12.48 -16.50 -1.30
CA MET A 147 11.82 -17.50 -2.15
C MET A 147 12.51 -18.86 -2.08
N ASN A 148 13.84 -18.86 -2.12
CA ASN A 148 14.64 -20.09 -2.03
C ASN A 148 14.48 -20.78 -0.66
N ARG A 149 14.59 -20.04 0.44
CA ARG A 149 14.65 -20.61 1.80
C ARG A 149 13.30 -20.94 2.39
N VAL A 150 12.31 -20.05 2.18
CA VAL A 150 11.02 -20.11 2.90
C VAL A 150 9.80 -19.91 2.01
N GLY A 151 9.95 -19.83 0.68
CA GLY A 151 8.85 -19.64 -0.25
C GLY A 151 7.71 -20.67 -0.06
N HIS A 152 8.06 -21.93 0.17
CA HIS A 152 7.09 -23.00 0.43
C HIS A 152 6.26 -22.84 1.73
N ARG A 153 6.57 -21.85 2.57
CA ARG A 153 5.91 -21.60 3.86
C ARG A 153 5.06 -20.33 3.88
N MET A 154 5.11 -19.51 2.82
CA MET A 154 4.37 -18.25 2.74
C MET A 154 3.27 -18.32 1.66
N GLN A 155 2.24 -17.51 1.84
CA GLN A 155 1.21 -17.28 0.84
C GLN A 155 1.46 -15.98 0.07
N GLY A 156 2.22 -15.06 0.65
CA GLY A 156 2.59 -13.80 0.04
C GLY A 156 3.97 -13.31 0.44
N LEU A 157 4.54 -12.50 -0.42
CA LEU A 157 5.79 -11.77 -0.21
C LEU A 157 5.51 -10.30 -0.45
N SER A 158 5.88 -9.43 0.50
CA SER A 158 5.68 -8.00 0.35
C SER A 158 6.76 -7.34 -0.52
N LEU A 159 6.47 -6.14 -0.98
CA LEU A 159 7.39 -5.28 -1.71
C LEU A 159 7.04 -3.84 -1.38
N HIS A 160 8.04 -3.01 -1.10
CA HIS A 160 7.87 -1.58 -0.90
C HIS A 160 8.51 -0.80 -2.06
N TYR A 161 7.83 0.23 -2.52
CA TYR A 161 8.37 1.17 -3.50
C TYR A 161 7.80 2.57 -3.29
N TYR A 162 8.65 3.52 -2.97
CA TYR A 162 8.26 4.92 -2.91
C TYR A 162 8.73 5.72 -4.13
N THR A 163 7.83 6.53 -4.66
CA THR A 163 8.16 7.55 -5.66
C THR A 163 8.78 8.73 -4.95
N VAL A 164 10.10 8.78 -4.96
CA VAL A 164 10.92 9.83 -4.32
C VAL A 164 11.93 10.39 -5.30
N THR A 165 12.35 11.62 -5.09
CA THR A 165 13.43 12.24 -5.88
C THR A 165 14.80 11.67 -5.53
N GLY A 166 14.97 11.19 -4.30
CA GLY A 166 16.16 10.54 -3.77
C GLY A 166 16.04 10.29 -2.28
N TRP A 167 16.83 9.36 -1.76
CA TRP A 167 16.81 8.98 -0.33
C TRP A 167 17.76 9.81 0.53
N SER A 168 18.65 10.60 -0.07
CA SER A 168 19.57 11.49 0.64
C SER A 168 19.19 12.95 0.42
N GLY A 169 19.19 13.76 1.49
CA GLY A 169 18.85 15.18 1.44
C GLY A 169 17.35 15.44 1.37
N SER A 170 16.98 16.59 0.80
CA SER A 170 15.58 16.98 0.59
C SER A 170 14.94 16.09 -0.48
N LYS A 171 13.71 15.67 -0.21
CA LYS A 171 12.87 14.93 -1.17
C LYS A 171 12.02 15.86 -2.03
N GLY A 172 12.15 17.17 -1.85
CA GLY A 172 11.38 18.18 -2.53
C GLY A 172 10.07 18.53 -1.82
N ALA A 173 9.56 19.72 -2.10
CA ALA A 173 8.33 20.21 -1.50
C ALA A 173 7.10 19.51 -2.08
N ALA A 174 6.11 19.25 -1.22
CA ALA A 174 4.85 18.66 -1.64
C ALA A 174 4.05 19.58 -2.57
N THR A 175 4.04 20.89 -2.31
CA THR A 175 3.18 21.86 -3.02
C THR A 175 3.94 22.85 -3.92
N GLN A 176 5.26 22.99 -3.73
CA GLN A 176 6.08 23.94 -4.50
C GLN A 176 7.05 23.18 -5.41
N PHE A 177 6.65 22.96 -6.64
CA PHE A 177 7.44 22.26 -7.64
C PHE A 177 7.14 22.85 -9.04
N ASN A 178 8.07 22.66 -9.96
CA ASN A 178 7.91 23.06 -11.35
C ASN A 178 7.54 21.87 -12.25
N LYS A 179 7.36 22.12 -13.56
CA LYS A 179 7.03 21.08 -14.54
C LYS A 179 8.11 20.01 -14.68
N ASP A 180 9.37 20.38 -14.61
CA ASP A 180 10.46 19.41 -14.67
C ASP A 180 10.44 18.45 -13.49
N ASP A 181 10.10 18.94 -12.31
CA ASP A 181 9.93 18.11 -11.11
C ASP A 181 8.70 17.20 -11.24
N TYR A 182 7.62 17.70 -11.83
CA TYR A 182 6.45 16.90 -12.14
C TYR A 182 6.79 15.73 -13.07
N TYR A 183 7.38 16.01 -14.24
CA TYR A 183 7.73 14.95 -15.19
C TYR A 183 8.79 13.98 -14.64
N TRP A 184 9.75 14.50 -13.86
CA TRP A 184 10.69 13.67 -13.14
C TRP A 184 9.99 12.70 -12.19
N THR A 185 9.00 13.19 -11.46
CA THR A 185 8.18 12.37 -10.56
C THR A 185 7.44 11.28 -11.33
N MET A 186 6.86 11.59 -12.47
CA MET A 186 6.19 10.60 -13.33
C MET A 186 7.18 9.52 -13.81
N GLY A 187 8.38 9.93 -14.23
CA GLY A 187 9.45 9.01 -14.60
C GLY A 187 9.84 8.07 -13.46
N LYS A 188 9.97 8.61 -12.23
CA LYS A 188 10.26 7.81 -11.03
C LYS A 188 9.12 6.86 -10.67
N CYS A 189 7.88 7.31 -10.83
CA CYS A 189 6.72 6.46 -10.61
C CYS A 189 6.71 5.25 -11.54
N LEU A 190 7.00 5.45 -12.81
CA LEU A 190 6.97 4.39 -13.82
C LEU A 190 8.12 3.38 -13.71
N GLU A 191 9.24 3.72 -13.04
CA GLU A 191 10.30 2.75 -12.73
C GLU A 191 9.80 1.56 -11.90
N MET A 192 8.72 1.74 -11.16
CA MET A 192 8.08 0.69 -10.37
C MET A 192 7.66 -0.51 -11.23
N GLU A 193 7.31 -0.29 -12.50
CA GLU A 193 6.96 -1.39 -13.41
C GLU A 193 8.14 -2.35 -13.60
N ASP A 194 9.35 -1.82 -13.80
CA ASP A 194 10.55 -2.65 -13.94
C ASP A 194 10.91 -3.38 -12.63
N VAL A 195 10.70 -2.72 -11.48
CA VAL A 195 10.91 -3.33 -10.16
C VAL A 195 9.97 -4.51 -9.98
N ILE A 196 8.66 -4.33 -10.19
CA ILE A 196 7.66 -5.40 -10.10
C ILE A 196 8.01 -6.56 -11.03
N LYS A 197 8.29 -6.26 -12.29
CA LYS A 197 8.64 -7.24 -13.32
C LYS A 197 9.82 -8.12 -12.91
N LYS A 198 10.89 -7.50 -12.36
CA LYS A 198 12.09 -8.23 -11.95
C LYS A 198 11.84 -9.09 -10.70
N HIS A 199 11.11 -8.58 -9.69
CA HIS A 199 10.72 -9.39 -8.54
C HIS A 199 9.83 -10.57 -8.95
N CYS A 200 8.83 -10.35 -9.81
CA CYS A 200 8.01 -11.42 -10.36
C CYS A 200 8.85 -12.48 -11.08
N ALA A 201 9.80 -12.06 -11.92
CA ALA A 201 10.68 -12.99 -12.63
C ALA A 201 11.56 -13.84 -11.68
N ILE A 202 11.98 -13.29 -10.55
CA ILE A 202 12.69 -14.05 -9.51
C ILE A 202 11.72 -15.05 -8.85
N MET A 203 10.53 -14.61 -8.47
CA MET A 203 9.52 -15.47 -7.86
C MET A 203 9.14 -16.62 -8.79
N ASP A 204 9.05 -16.39 -10.09
CA ASP A 204 8.70 -17.42 -11.11
C ASP A 204 9.74 -18.56 -11.19
N LYS A 205 10.99 -18.35 -10.77
CA LYS A 205 12.01 -19.42 -10.69
C LYS A 205 11.64 -20.50 -9.67
N TYR A 206 10.98 -20.09 -8.57
CA TYR A 206 10.66 -20.93 -7.42
C TYR A 206 9.19 -21.35 -7.38
N ASP A 207 8.30 -20.56 -7.97
CA ASP A 207 6.85 -20.72 -7.94
C ASP A 207 6.25 -20.42 -9.32
N LYS A 208 6.39 -21.38 -10.24
CA LYS A 208 5.91 -21.26 -11.63
C LYS A 208 4.38 -21.14 -11.73
N ASP A 209 3.68 -21.76 -10.78
CA ASP A 209 2.21 -21.73 -10.74
C ASP A 209 1.65 -20.43 -10.13
N LYS A 210 2.51 -19.51 -9.73
CA LYS A 210 2.14 -18.21 -9.15
C LYS A 210 1.21 -18.33 -7.93
N LYS A 211 1.45 -19.31 -7.07
CA LYS A 211 0.69 -19.56 -5.84
C LYS A 211 1.04 -18.58 -4.73
N ILE A 212 2.28 -18.07 -4.74
CA ILE A 212 2.76 -17.05 -3.80
C ILE A 212 2.46 -15.68 -4.40
N ALA A 213 1.58 -14.93 -3.76
CA ALA A 213 1.26 -13.58 -4.19
C ALA A 213 2.43 -12.61 -3.94
N LEU A 214 2.62 -11.66 -4.84
CA LEU A 214 3.34 -10.42 -4.55
C LEU A 214 2.36 -9.40 -4.00
N LEU A 215 2.73 -8.69 -2.94
CA LEU A 215 1.94 -7.63 -2.34
C LEU A 215 2.78 -6.35 -2.30
N LEU A 216 2.40 -5.34 -3.06
CA LEU A 216 3.02 -4.02 -2.96
C LEU A 216 2.32 -3.27 -1.82
N ASP A 217 2.60 -3.69 -0.60
CA ASP A 217 1.86 -3.31 0.58
C ASP A 217 2.29 -1.97 1.20
N GLU A 218 3.30 -1.31 0.58
CA GLU A 218 3.67 0.06 0.91
C GLU A 218 4.21 0.78 -0.34
N TRP A 219 3.48 1.81 -0.81
CA TRP A 219 3.84 2.62 -1.98
C TRP A 219 3.22 4.00 -1.90
N GLY A 220 3.72 4.92 -2.69
CA GLY A 220 3.22 6.29 -2.80
C GLY A 220 4.34 7.30 -2.99
N THR A 221 4.01 8.59 -2.88
CA THR A 221 4.98 9.68 -2.88
C THR A 221 5.52 9.95 -1.48
N TRP A 222 6.76 10.38 -1.40
CA TRP A 222 7.39 10.80 -0.17
C TRP A 222 8.12 12.12 -0.38
N TRP A 223 7.51 13.21 0.11
CA TRP A 223 8.07 14.55 0.06
C TRP A 223 8.65 14.95 1.42
N ASP A 224 9.28 16.13 1.46
CA ASP A 224 9.64 16.75 2.72
C ASP A 224 8.37 17.05 3.52
N GLU A 225 8.44 16.91 4.84
CA GLU A 225 7.32 17.21 5.74
C GLU A 225 6.90 18.67 5.65
N GLU A 226 5.61 18.93 5.77
CA GLU A 226 5.09 20.30 5.76
C GLU A 226 5.69 21.12 6.92
N PRO A 227 6.12 22.36 6.65
CA PRO A 227 6.69 23.23 7.68
C PRO A 227 5.73 23.42 8.86
N GLY A 228 6.25 23.35 10.08
CA GLY A 228 5.46 23.54 11.32
C GLY A 228 4.73 22.28 11.80
N THR A 229 4.85 21.15 11.12
CA THR A 229 4.33 19.86 11.58
C THR A 229 5.32 19.13 12.47
N VAL A 230 4.87 18.08 13.15
CA VAL A 230 5.73 17.27 14.03
C VAL A 230 6.67 16.44 13.18
N ARG A 231 7.97 16.63 13.36
CA ARG A 231 9.01 15.91 12.65
C ARG A 231 8.87 14.40 12.89
N GLY A 232 8.95 13.63 11.80
CA GLY A 232 8.84 12.17 11.83
C GLY A 232 7.41 11.65 11.78
N HIS A 233 6.39 12.54 11.85
CA HIS A 233 5.02 12.15 11.55
C HIS A 233 4.74 12.06 10.04
N LEU A 234 5.69 12.49 9.21
CA LEU A 234 5.66 12.40 7.76
C LEU A 234 4.40 13.02 7.14
N TYR A 235 3.94 14.13 7.73
CA TYR A 235 2.80 14.86 7.20
C TYR A 235 3.24 15.66 5.97
N GLN A 236 2.63 15.38 4.83
CA GLN A 236 2.79 16.13 3.59
C GLN A 236 1.43 16.47 2.99
N GLN A 237 1.34 17.58 2.25
CA GLN A 237 0.19 17.88 1.44
C GLN A 237 0.20 17.01 0.17
N ASN A 238 -1.00 16.72 -0.37
CA ASN A 238 -1.17 15.92 -1.58
C ASN A 238 -1.81 16.79 -2.68
N THR A 239 -1.15 16.91 -3.81
CA THR A 239 -1.56 17.75 -4.95
C THR A 239 -2.08 16.89 -6.10
N LEU A 240 -2.43 17.55 -7.22
CA LEU A 240 -2.77 16.85 -8.44
C LEU A 240 -1.60 15.97 -8.96
N ARG A 241 -0.32 16.35 -8.72
CA ARG A 241 0.85 15.52 -9.00
C ARG A 241 0.75 14.14 -8.33
N ASP A 242 0.34 14.11 -7.07
CA ASP A 242 0.19 12.85 -6.31
C ASP A 242 -0.98 12.00 -6.86
N ALA A 243 -2.04 12.65 -7.34
CA ALA A 243 -3.12 11.94 -8.04
C ALA A 243 -2.61 11.23 -9.32
N PHE A 244 -1.73 11.86 -10.09
CA PHE A 244 -1.09 11.20 -11.23
C PHE A 244 -0.21 10.03 -10.80
N VAL A 245 0.58 10.17 -9.75
CA VAL A 245 1.36 9.04 -9.21
C VAL A 245 0.43 7.89 -8.83
N ALA A 246 -0.69 8.17 -8.17
CA ALA A 246 -1.66 7.13 -7.82
C ALA A 246 -2.26 6.46 -9.06
N SER A 247 -2.70 7.21 -10.05
CA SER A 247 -3.33 6.64 -11.26
C SER A 247 -2.34 5.83 -12.10
N LEU A 248 -1.12 6.33 -12.32
CA LEU A 248 -0.09 5.61 -13.06
C LEU A 248 0.34 4.33 -12.35
N SER A 249 0.46 4.39 -11.03
CA SER A 249 0.78 3.21 -10.22
C SER A 249 -0.30 2.13 -10.34
N LEU A 250 -1.58 2.50 -10.22
CA LEU A 250 -2.69 1.57 -10.35
C LEU A 250 -2.78 0.97 -11.77
N ASP A 251 -2.50 1.77 -12.81
CA ASP A 251 -2.43 1.26 -14.19
C ASP A 251 -1.33 0.20 -14.34
N VAL A 252 -0.16 0.43 -13.72
CA VAL A 252 0.93 -0.56 -13.69
C VAL A 252 0.50 -1.82 -12.95
N PHE A 253 -0.11 -1.69 -11.77
CA PHE A 253 -0.52 -2.86 -10.96
C PHE A 253 -1.48 -3.78 -11.69
N HIS A 254 -2.40 -3.23 -12.46
CA HIS A 254 -3.36 -4.01 -13.23
C HIS A 254 -2.72 -4.92 -14.29
N LYS A 255 -1.55 -4.58 -14.80
CA LYS A 255 -0.82 -5.42 -15.77
C LYS A 255 -0.26 -6.70 -15.15
N TYR A 256 -0.07 -6.73 -13.82
CA TYR A 256 0.60 -7.82 -13.08
C TYR A 256 -0.34 -8.58 -12.15
N THR A 257 -1.65 -8.49 -12.35
CA THR A 257 -2.66 -9.11 -11.49
C THR A 257 -2.60 -10.64 -11.42
N ASP A 258 -1.84 -11.28 -12.30
CA ASP A 258 -1.56 -12.70 -12.22
C ASP A 258 -0.72 -13.07 -10.98
N ARG A 259 0.15 -12.18 -10.50
CA ARG A 259 0.97 -12.36 -9.30
C ARG A 259 0.76 -11.26 -8.25
N LEU A 260 0.61 -10.00 -8.64
CA LEU A 260 0.35 -8.87 -7.73
C LEU A 260 -1.13 -8.90 -7.30
N LYS A 261 -1.38 -9.24 -6.02
CA LYS A 261 -2.75 -9.46 -5.51
C LYS A 261 -3.22 -8.37 -4.54
N MET A 262 -2.32 -7.49 -4.10
CA MET A 262 -2.65 -6.41 -3.19
C MET A 262 -1.69 -5.24 -3.40
N ALA A 263 -2.20 -4.02 -3.30
CA ALA A 263 -1.39 -2.81 -3.32
C ALA A 263 -1.98 -1.81 -2.31
N ASN A 264 -1.23 -1.49 -1.26
CA ASN A 264 -1.68 -0.63 -0.17
C ASN A 264 -0.90 0.67 -0.18
N ILE A 265 -1.58 1.79 -0.42
CA ILE A 265 -0.95 3.10 -0.43
C ILE A 265 -0.52 3.51 0.99
N ALA A 266 0.58 4.20 1.10
CA ALA A 266 1.06 4.78 2.33
C ALA A 266 0.75 6.30 2.36
N GLN A 267 -0.27 6.73 3.18
CA GLN A 267 -1.14 5.92 4.00
C GLN A 267 -2.59 6.42 3.87
N ILE A 268 -3.52 5.91 4.66
CA ILE A 268 -4.92 6.33 4.54
C ILE A 268 -5.17 7.73 5.13
N VAL A 269 -4.53 8.08 6.26
CA VAL A 269 -4.78 9.32 7.02
C VAL A 269 -3.49 10.01 7.40
N ASN A 270 -3.35 11.28 7.09
CA ASN A 270 -2.33 12.25 7.55
C ASN A 270 -0.85 11.92 7.25
N VAL A 271 -0.51 10.75 6.79
CA VAL A 271 0.88 10.31 6.61
C VAL A 271 1.18 10.11 5.14
N LEU A 272 2.27 10.68 4.66
CA LEU A 272 2.77 10.53 3.29
C LEU A 272 1.70 10.85 2.23
N GLN A 273 1.54 10.02 1.21
CA GLN A 273 0.48 10.18 0.20
C GLN A 273 -0.87 9.73 0.75
N SER A 274 -1.39 10.47 1.72
CA SER A 274 -2.64 10.12 2.38
C SER A 274 -3.87 10.43 1.52
N MET A 275 -4.88 9.58 1.64
CA MET A 275 -6.17 9.80 1.01
C MET A 275 -7.01 10.84 1.77
N ILE A 276 -6.81 10.94 3.08
CA ILE A 276 -7.61 11.76 3.99
C ILE A 276 -6.67 12.58 4.86
N LEU A 277 -6.95 13.88 4.99
CA LEU A 277 -6.33 14.73 5.99
C LEU A 277 -7.35 15.05 7.08
N THR A 278 -6.92 15.03 8.34
CA THR A 278 -7.77 15.36 9.49
C THR A 278 -7.13 16.46 10.34
N LYS A 279 -7.96 17.34 10.86
CA LYS A 279 -7.57 18.37 11.83
C LYS A 279 -8.72 18.55 12.81
N ASP A 280 -8.50 18.18 14.06
CA ASP A 280 -9.55 18.16 15.09
C ASP A 280 -10.79 17.37 14.64
N LYS A 281 -11.91 18.03 14.42
CA LYS A 281 -13.16 17.41 13.92
C LYS A 281 -13.33 17.48 12.41
N ASP A 282 -12.45 18.16 11.72
CA ASP A 282 -12.56 18.41 10.29
C ASP A 282 -11.79 17.37 9.49
N MET A 283 -12.27 17.10 8.29
CA MET A 283 -11.70 16.12 7.37
C MET A 283 -11.69 16.67 5.94
N VAL A 284 -10.60 16.41 5.23
CA VAL A 284 -10.43 16.76 3.81
C VAL A 284 -10.06 15.53 3.01
N LEU A 285 -10.71 15.35 1.87
CA LEU A 285 -10.39 14.30 0.91
C LEU A 285 -9.37 14.85 -0.09
N THR A 286 -8.24 14.19 -0.22
CA THR A 286 -7.15 14.64 -1.12
C THR A 286 -7.43 14.26 -2.58
N PRO A 287 -6.72 14.82 -3.57
CA PRO A 287 -6.81 14.37 -4.95
C PRO A 287 -6.55 12.87 -5.12
N THR A 288 -5.65 12.29 -4.31
CA THR A 288 -5.40 10.83 -4.27
C THR A 288 -6.67 10.02 -3.92
N TYR A 289 -7.47 10.49 -2.96
CA TYR A 289 -8.75 9.84 -2.63
C TYR A 289 -9.67 9.71 -3.85
N TYR A 290 -9.76 10.78 -4.66
CA TYR A 290 -10.63 10.76 -5.83
C TYR A 290 -10.15 9.80 -6.90
N VAL A 291 -8.84 9.60 -7.06
CA VAL A 291 -8.30 8.54 -7.93
C VAL A 291 -8.77 7.16 -7.44
N PHE A 292 -8.62 6.84 -6.17
CA PHE A 292 -9.09 5.57 -5.61
C PHE A 292 -10.59 5.38 -5.80
N LYS A 293 -11.38 6.44 -5.58
CA LYS A 293 -12.83 6.43 -5.81
C LYS A 293 -13.18 6.09 -7.26
N MET A 294 -12.48 6.69 -8.22
CA MET A 294 -12.68 6.43 -9.66
C MET A 294 -12.22 5.03 -10.05
N TYR A 295 -11.09 4.56 -9.51
CA TYR A 295 -10.52 3.24 -9.81
C TYR A 295 -11.25 2.07 -9.14
N LYS A 296 -12.16 2.34 -8.19
CA LYS A 296 -12.99 1.30 -7.54
C LYS A 296 -13.72 0.40 -8.54
N VAL A 297 -14.02 0.88 -9.73
CA VAL A 297 -14.71 0.11 -10.80
C VAL A 297 -13.87 -1.05 -11.33
N HIS A 298 -12.56 -1.04 -11.13
CA HIS A 298 -11.64 -2.09 -11.53
C HIS A 298 -11.48 -3.20 -10.48
N GLN A 299 -11.92 -2.96 -9.24
CA GLN A 299 -11.85 -3.95 -8.18
C GLN A 299 -12.78 -5.13 -8.49
N ASP A 300 -12.28 -6.36 -8.29
CA ASP A 300 -13.00 -7.60 -8.59
C ASP A 300 -13.47 -7.72 -10.06
N ALA A 301 -12.87 -6.95 -10.96
CA ALA A 301 -13.10 -7.01 -12.39
C ALA A 301 -11.99 -7.79 -13.11
N THR A 302 -12.26 -8.21 -14.32
CA THR A 302 -11.25 -8.85 -15.17
C THR A 302 -10.46 -7.78 -15.93
N TYR A 303 -9.15 -7.76 -15.75
CA TYR A 303 -8.26 -6.88 -16.50
C TYR A 303 -8.37 -7.17 -18.00
N LEU A 304 -8.48 -6.13 -18.80
CA LEU A 304 -8.45 -6.19 -20.26
C LEU A 304 -7.11 -5.62 -20.75
N PRO A 305 -6.22 -6.45 -21.31
CA PRO A 305 -5.00 -5.95 -21.94
C PRO A 305 -5.35 -4.92 -23.03
N LEU A 306 -4.59 -3.86 -23.07
CA LEU A 306 -4.77 -2.80 -24.06
C LEU A 306 -3.42 -2.44 -24.71
N ASP A 307 -3.48 -2.09 -25.99
CA ASP A 307 -2.38 -1.50 -26.71
C ASP A 307 -2.59 0.02 -26.77
N LEU A 308 -1.65 0.75 -26.18
CA LEU A 308 -1.68 2.21 -26.15
C LEU A 308 -0.55 2.79 -26.97
N THR A 309 -0.90 3.59 -27.98
CA THR A 309 0.05 4.39 -28.73
C THR A 309 -0.16 5.86 -28.38
N CYS A 310 0.86 6.51 -27.87
CA CYS A 310 0.84 7.94 -27.56
C CYS A 310 2.25 8.54 -27.71
N GLU A 311 2.32 9.85 -27.74
CA GLU A 311 3.59 10.57 -27.66
C GLU A 311 4.28 10.29 -26.32
N LYS A 312 5.62 10.42 -26.33
CA LYS A 312 6.46 10.22 -25.15
C LYS A 312 7.41 11.41 -25.01
N MET A 313 7.61 11.83 -23.79
CA MET A 313 8.55 12.89 -23.44
C MET A 313 9.80 12.28 -22.79
N ASN A 314 10.96 12.73 -23.22
CA ASN A 314 12.21 12.43 -22.52
C ASN A 314 12.37 13.37 -21.34
N VAL A 315 12.60 12.81 -20.18
CA VAL A 315 12.82 13.54 -18.93
C VAL A 315 14.24 13.31 -18.40
N ARG A 316 14.58 13.90 -17.25
CA ARG A 316 15.92 13.73 -16.64
C ARG A 316 16.34 12.25 -16.60
N ASP A 317 17.63 12.00 -16.61
CA ASP A 317 18.27 10.66 -16.53
C ASP A 317 17.81 9.69 -17.62
N ASN A 318 17.54 10.22 -18.82
CA ASN A 318 17.12 9.46 -20.01
C ASN A 318 15.86 8.61 -19.79
N ARG A 319 15.01 8.98 -18.84
CA ARG A 319 13.70 8.36 -18.67
C ARG A 319 12.71 8.87 -19.72
N THR A 320 11.77 8.03 -20.05
CA THR A 320 10.69 8.35 -20.97
C THR A 320 9.35 8.26 -20.28
N VAL A 321 8.54 9.31 -20.36
CA VAL A 321 7.20 9.38 -19.81
C VAL A 321 6.18 9.41 -20.94
N PRO A 322 5.22 8.48 -21.02
CA PRO A 322 4.13 8.53 -21.98
C PRO A 322 3.18 9.68 -21.65
N MET A 323 2.69 10.38 -22.65
CA MET A 323 1.77 11.50 -22.44
C MET A 323 0.36 11.05 -22.05
N VAL A 324 0.06 9.78 -22.25
CA VAL A 324 -1.20 9.15 -21.79
C VAL A 324 -0.88 7.86 -21.08
N SER A 325 -1.56 7.58 -19.96
CA SER A 325 -1.60 6.28 -19.31
C SER A 325 -3.03 5.77 -19.29
N ALA A 326 -3.20 4.44 -19.34
CA ALA A 326 -4.53 3.85 -19.38
C ALA A 326 -4.55 2.45 -18.76
N THR A 327 -5.70 2.10 -18.21
CA THR A 327 -6.06 0.73 -17.85
C THR A 327 -7.51 0.43 -18.23
N ALA A 328 -7.82 -0.83 -18.48
CA ALA A 328 -9.17 -1.26 -18.79
C ALA A 328 -9.55 -2.54 -18.05
N SER A 329 -10.80 -2.65 -17.69
CA SER A 329 -11.35 -3.87 -17.10
C SER A 329 -12.79 -4.11 -17.49
N LYS A 330 -13.24 -5.36 -17.32
CA LYS A 330 -14.62 -5.78 -17.51
C LYS A 330 -15.15 -6.36 -16.21
N ASN A 331 -16.19 -5.76 -15.68
CA ASN A 331 -16.81 -6.25 -14.47
C ASN A 331 -17.70 -7.49 -14.73
N LYS A 332 -18.17 -8.13 -13.67
CA LYS A 332 -19.03 -9.32 -13.76
C LYS A 332 -20.37 -9.11 -14.48
N ASN A 333 -20.82 -7.86 -14.62
CA ASN A 333 -22.02 -7.49 -15.35
C ASN A 333 -21.76 -7.19 -16.84
N GLY A 334 -20.52 -7.38 -17.31
CA GLY A 334 -20.12 -7.16 -18.68
C GLY A 334 -19.81 -5.69 -19.03
N VAL A 335 -19.87 -4.77 -18.07
CA VAL A 335 -19.54 -3.36 -18.28
C VAL A 335 -18.03 -3.20 -18.40
N ILE A 336 -17.60 -2.50 -19.42
CA ILE A 336 -16.19 -2.15 -19.64
C ILE A 336 -15.94 -0.78 -19.01
N HIS A 337 -14.92 -0.72 -18.17
CA HIS A 337 -14.40 0.51 -17.56
C HIS A 337 -13.00 0.78 -18.11
N ILE A 338 -12.75 2.04 -18.47
CA ILE A 338 -11.45 2.51 -18.94
C ILE A 338 -11.09 3.72 -18.09
N SER A 339 -9.94 3.69 -17.45
CA SER A 339 -9.33 4.85 -16.80
C SER A 339 -8.23 5.39 -17.68
N LEU A 340 -8.21 6.70 -17.85
CA LEU A 340 -7.27 7.43 -18.69
C LEU A 340 -6.65 8.57 -17.88
N SER A 341 -5.33 8.72 -17.97
CA SER A 341 -4.60 9.84 -17.39
C SER A 341 -3.90 10.62 -18.51
N ASN A 342 -4.28 11.88 -18.70
CA ASN A 342 -3.51 12.78 -19.54
C ASN A 342 -2.33 13.33 -18.73
N VAL A 343 -1.15 12.82 -18.99
CA VAL A 343 0.09 13.18 -18.28
C VAL A 343 0.73 14.44 -18.84
N ASP A 344 0.33 14.87 -20.04
CA ASP A 344 0.80 16.11 -20.67
C ASP A 344 0.27 17.33 -19.87
N ALA A 345 1.19 18.07 -19.26
CA ALA A 345 0.86 19.23 -18.43
C ALA A 345 0.37 20.44 -19.24
N ASP A 346 0.57 20.46 -20.54
CA ASP A 346 0.34 21.62 -21.39
C ASP A 346 -0.77 21.42 -22.41
N ASN A 347 -0.97 20.18 -22.89
CA ASN A 347 -1.83 19.94 -24.04
C ASN A 347 -2.93 18.92 -23.72
N ALA A 348 -4.10 19.13 -24.29
CA ALA A 348 -5.14 18.12 -24.35
C ALA A 348 -4.71 17.00 -25.31
N GLN A 349 -5.04 15.76 -24.97
CA GLN A 349 -4.76 14.60 -25.79
C GLN A 349 -6.06 14.08 -26.42
N GLU A 350 -6.07 13.95 -27.74
CA GLU A 350 -7.18 13.29 -28.44
C GLU A 350 -6.97 11.78 -28.43
N ILE A 351 -7.98 11.04 -27.94
CA ILE A 351 -7.88 9.60 -27.75
C ILE A 351 -8.97 8.88 -28.54
N THR A 352 -8.57 7.99 -29.41
CA THR A 352 -9.46 7.06 -30.10
C THR A 352 -9.44 5.71 -29.38
N VAL A 353 -10.62 5.27 -28.91
CA VAL A 353 -10.79 3.97 -28.25
C VAL A 353 -11.40 2.98 -29.23
N ASN A 354 -10.63 1.95 -29.58
CA ASN A 354 -11.12 0.84 -30.39
C ASN A 354 -11.52 -0.33 -29.47
N LEU A 355 -12.78 -0.74 -29.54
CA LEU A 355 -13.32 -1.89 -28.78
C LEU A 355 -13.73 -2.97 -29.79
N PRO A 356 -12.82 -3.91 -30.13
CA PRO A 356 -13.16 -5.01 -31.03
C PRO A 356 -14.35 -5.81 -30.45
N ASP A 357 -15.29 -6.16 -31.31
CA ASP A 357 -16.46 -7.01 -31.00
C ASP A 357 -17.44 -6.38 -29.98
N VAL A 358 -17.30 -5.09 -29.66
CA VAL A 358 -18.21 -4.38 -28.76
C VAL A 358 -18.96 -3.26 -29.51
N ASN A 359 -20.26 -3.39 -29.58
CA ASN A 359 -21.11 -2.32 -30.11
C ASN A 359 -21.51 -1.36 -28.99
N ALA A 360 -20.60 -0.46 -28.61
CA ALA A 360 -20.83 0.54 -27.59
C ALA A 360 -21.80 1.61 -28.08
N LYS A 361 -22.92 1.77 -27.41
CA LYS A 361 -23.95 2.77 -27.75
C LYS A 361 -23.81 4.08 -26.98
N LYS A 362 -23.12 4.06 -25.85
CA LYS A 362 -22.97 5.20 -24.94
C LYS A 362 -21.70 5.05 -24.10
N ALA A 363 -21.00 6.14 -23.93
CA ALA A 363 -19.96 6.30 -22.92
C ALA A 363 -20.40 7.37 -21.90
N ILE A 364 -20.10 7.13 -20.64
CA ILE A 364 -20.26 8.10 -19.54
C ILE A 364 -18.95 8.14 -18.78
N GLY A 365 -18.59 9.27 -18.19
CA GLY A 365 -17.32 9.40 -17.47
C GLY A 365 -17.35 10.48 -16.40
N GLU A 366 -16.37 10.42 -15.54
CA GLU A 366 -16.04 11.44 -14.54
C GLU A 366 -14.60 11.92 -14.83
N ILE A 367 -14.31 13.17 -14.52
CA ILE A 367 -12.98 13.77 -14.73
C ILE A 367 -12.51 14.35 -13.41
N LEU A 368 -11.30 14.00 -13.00
CA LEU A 368 -10.54 14.69 -11.95
C LEU A 368 -9.57 15.65 -12.65
N THR A 369 -9.70 16.94 -12.40
CA THR A 369 -8.88 17.97 -13.02
C THR A 369 -8.75 19.20 -12.14
N SER A 370 -7.71 19.99 -12.39
CA SER A 370 -7.54 21.34 -11.82
C SER A 370 -6.79 22.23 -12.79
N ALA A 371 -6.73 23.53 -12.51
CA ALA A 371 -6.02 24.49 -13.33
C ALA A 371 -4.49 24.34 -13.24
N ASN A 372 -3.97 23.88 -12.08
CA ASN A 372 -2.55 23.75 -11.84
C ASN A 372 -2.21 22.37 -11.25
N LEU A 373 -1.03 21.86 -11.58
CA LEU A 373 -0.51 20.61 -11.02
C LEU A 373 -0.27 20.67 -9.49
N THR A 374 -0.08 21.88 -8.98
CA THR A 374 0.15 22.15 -7.57
C THR A 374 -1.12 22.32 -6.74
N ASP A 375 -2.28 22.29 -7.38
CA ASP A 375 -3.56 22.46 -6.68
C ASP A 375 -3.85 21.25 -5.77
N TYR A 376 -4.43 21.55 -4.62
CA TYR A 376 -4.79 20.57 -3.59
C TYR A 376 -6.03 20.99 -2.81
N ASN A 377 -6.65 20.08 -2.13
CA ASN A 377 -7.77 20.33 -1.23
C ASN A 377 -7.24 20.66 0.17
N SER A 378 -7.77 21.69 0.80
CA SER A 378 -7.39 22.12 2.15
C SER A 378 -8.61 22.28 3.04
N PHE A 379 -8.38 22.49 4.35
CA PHE A 379 -9.46 22.73 5.31
C PHE A 379 -10.13 24.10 5.11
N GLU A 380 -9.53 24.97 4.30
CA GLU A 380 -9.99 26.34 4.05
C GLU A 380 -10.74 26.50 2.72
N LYS A 381 -10.75 25.47 1.88
CA LYS A 381 -11.35 25.49 0.53
C LYS A 381 -12.18 24.25 0.25
#